data_a6aabe6741a7097aa1509be1a11efeed
#
_entry.id   a6aabe6741a7097aa1509be1a11efeed
#
_cell.length_a   1.000
_cell.length_b   1.000
_cell.length_c   1.000
_cell.angle_alpha   90.00
_cell.angle_beta   90.00
_cell.angle_gamma   90.00
#
_symmetry.space_group_name_H-M   'P 1'
#
loop_
_entity.id
_entity.type
_entity.pdbx_description
1 polymer ?
#
loop_
_entity_poly.entity_id
_entity_poly.type
_entity_poly.pdbx_seq_one_letter_code
_entity_poly.pdbx_strand_id
1 'polypeptide(L)'
;MLLLGASGAGKSTLLRAFAAVLGDDEGEDDGRLLVDGRDAHDARGRVGLVMQAPDSNIVLERVGDDVAFGCENLRVPAAEIGGRVREALDAVGLRVALDRSTSALSGGQQQRLAIAGVLAMRPGAVLLDEPTANLDPAGVEEVRDAVLAATAGATLLVVEHRVAVWRDHVDRVVVLQPGGGVLADGGPDEVLRARGDELRAAGVWVPGSVPRAPRMGRTDGEALLTADALAVGRAGTAVRAGLHATVRSGAAVAVLGPNGAGKTTFAHTLAGLLPPVAGAVRAEASLADGLRPAPIRWRSRELLTRIGCVFQQPEHQFLAPDVRRELAIGPRALRLGDAEVERRVDELLDRLGLAALGDANPFTLSGGEQRRLSVATALAAAPRVLVVDEPTFGQDARTWGALVDLFRGLLDADTGLVAVTHDEDFTRAIGAERLEIGVAA
;
A
#
# COMPACT_ATOMS: atom_id res chain seq x y z
N MET A 1 22.45 -0.25 -5.25
CA MET A 1 21.93 0.98 -5.91
C MET A 1 20.47 1.17 -5.53
N LEU A 2 20.05 2.41 -5.26
CA LEU A 2 18.66 2.79 -4.98
C LEU A 2 18.11 3.60 -6.17
N LEU A 3 16.98 3.17 -6.73
CA LEU A 3 16.29 3.82 -7.84
C LEU A 3 15.05 4.56 -7.29
N LEU A 4 15.05 5.87 -7.44
CA LEU A 4 14.01 6.76 -6.94
C LEU A 4 13.28 7.44 -8.10
N GLY A 5 12.14 8.06 -7.80
CA GLY A 5 11.33 8.82 -8.74
C GLY A 5 9.87 8.86 -8.29
N ALA A 6 9.10 9.80 -8.81
CA ALA A 6 7.66 9.86 -8.56
C ALA A 6 6.92 8.63 -9.09
N SER A 7 5.68 8.46 -8.68
CA SER A 7 4.79 7.47 -9.28
C SER A 7 4.65 7.74 -10.79
N GLY A 8 4.69 6.69 -11.60
CA GLY A 8 4.66 6.81 -13.06
C GLY A 8 5.98 7.25 -13.73
N ALA A 9 7.10 7.36 -13.00
CA ALA A 9 8.41 7.69 -13.61
C ALA A 9 9.08 6.52 -14.35
N GLY A 10 8.41 5.37 -14.48
CA GLY A 10 8.94 4.21 -15.22
C GLY A 10 9.88 3.29 -14.42
N LYS A 11 9.95 3.44 -13.09
CA LYS A 11 10.84 2.61 -12.24
C LYS A 11 10.61 1.11 -12.40
N SER A 12 9.39 0.65 -12.18
CA SER A 12 9.00 -0.76 -12.31
C SER A 12 9.16 -1.27 -13.74
N THR A 13 8.86 -0.44 -14.75
CA THR A 13 9.07 -0.75 -16.16
C THR A 13 10.55 -1.00 -16.44
N LEU A 14 11.44 -0.14 -15.92
CA LEU A 14 12.88 -0.30 -16.06
C LEU A 14 13.38 -1.61 -15.40
N LEU A 15 12.87 -1.95 -14.19
CA LEU A 15 13.23 -3.22 -13.55
C LEU A 15 12.79 -4.43 -14.40
N ARG A 16 11.57 -4.38 -14.93
CA ARG A 16 11.03 -5.44 -15.80
C ARG A 16 11.81 -5.57 -17.09
N ALA A 17 12.27 -4.46 -17.67
CA ALA A 17 13.16 -4.45 -18.83
C ALA A 17 14.49 -5.12 -18.50
N PHE A 18 15.17 -4.78 -17.40
CA PHE A 18 16.41 -5.44 -16.96
C PHE A 18 16.25 -6.94 -16.71
N ALA A 19 15.09 -7.37 -16.24
CA ALA A 19 14.77 -8.78 -16.02
C ALA A 19 14.33 -9.50 -17.32
N ALA A 20 14.21 -8.78 -18.45
CA ALA A 20 13.70 -9.28 -19.73
C ALA A 20 12.30 -9.92 -19.62
N VAL A 21 11.41 -9.31 -18.81
CA VAL A 21 10.02 -9.75 -18.58
C VAL A 21 8.98 -8.72 -19.04
N LEU A 22 9.39 -7.68 -19.77
CA LEU A 22 8.45 -6.82 -20.52
C LEU A 22 7.83 -7.61 -21.66
N GLY A 23 6.51 -7.50 -21.83
CA GLY A 23 5.81 -8.02 -23.01
C GLY A 23 6.04 -7.13 -24.23
N ASP A 24 5.92 -7.73 -25.42
CA ASP A 24 6.10 -7.01 -26.70
C ASP A 24 5.11 -5.84 -26.88
N ASP A 25 3.98 -5.86 -26.15
CA ASP A 25 2.93 -4.82 -26.18
C ASP A 25 3.14 -3.71 -25.11
N GLU A 26 4.16 -3.82 -24.24
CA GLU A 26 4.32 -2.92 -23.07
C GLU A 26 5.30 -1.76 -23.30
N GLY A 27 5.88 -1.62 -24.48
CA GLY A 27 6.77 -0.51 -24.83
C GLY A 27 7.73 -0.85 -25.96
N GLU A 28 8.41 0.19 -26.44
CA GLU A 28 9.51 0.07 -27.40
C GLU A 28 10.83 0.35 -26.65
N ASP A 29 11.83 -0.53 -26.86
CA ASP A 29 13.18 -0.31 -26.36
C ASP A 29 13.98 0.50 -27.39
N ASP A 30 14.50 1.66 -26.97
CA ASP A 30 15.49 2.42 -27.74
C ASP A 30 16.83 2.40 -27.00
N GLY A 31 17.88 1.95 -27.68
CA GLY A 31 19.21 1.84 -27.12
C GLY A 31 19.66 0.41 -26.82
N ARG A 32 20.44 0.22 -25.77
CA ARG A 32 21.02 -1.06 -25.37
C ARG A 32 20.85 -1.30 -23.89
N LEU A 33 20.22 -2.43 -23.55
CA LEU A 33 20.08 -2.90 -22.17
C LEU A 33 20.96 -4.13 -21.99
N LEU A 34 22.03 -3.97 -21.20
CA LEU A 34 23.06 -5.01 -21.03
C LEU A 34 23.14 -5.48 -19.58
N VAL A 35 23.19 -6.79 -19.39
CA VAL A 35 23.48 -7.46 -18.13
C VAL A 35 24.78 -8.25 -18.30
N ASP A 36 25.81 -7.96 -17.53
CA ASP A 36 27.15 -8.53 -17.67
C ASP A 36 27.70 -8.42 -19.10
N GLY A 37 27.40 -7.30 -19.80
CA GLY A 37 27.84 -7.05 -21.18
C GLY A 37 27.08 -7.86 -22.26
N ARG A 38 26.02 -8.57 -21.88
CA ARG A 38 25.13 -9.33 -22.78
C ARG A 38 23.78 -8.63 -22.86
N ASP A 39 23.07 -8.84 -23.98
CA ASP A 39 21.67 -8.38 -24.05
C ASP A 39 20.84 -8.97 -22.90
N ALA A 40 19.92 -8.16 -22.36
CA ALA A 40 19.10 -8.57 -21.22
C ALA A 40 18.29 -9.85 -21.52
N HIS A 41 17.80 -10.02 -22.74
CA HIS A 41 17.08 -11.23 -23.16
C HIS A 41 17.97 -12.49 -23.15
N ASP A 42 19.24 -12.34 -23.47
CA ASP A 42 20.22 -13.43 -23.40
C ASP A 42 20.72 -13.72 -21.99
N ALA A 43 20.43 -12.80 -21.07
CA ALA A 43 20.82 -12.88 -19.67
C ALA A 43 19.71 -13.42 -18.75
N ARG A 44 18.62 -13.96 -19.28
CA ARG A 44 17.53 -14.56 -18.49
C ARG A 44 18.06 -15.58 -17.48
N GLY A 45 17.56 -15.47 -16.23
CA GLY A 45 18.01 -16.27 -15.10
C GLY A 45 19.29 -15.77 -14.41
N ARG A 46 19.99 -14.76 -14.96
CA ARG A 46 21.07 -14.04 -14.27
C ARG A 46 20.56 -12.87 -13.44
N VAL A 47 19.36 -12.40 -13.71
CA VAL A 47 18.67 -11.34 -13.02
C VAL A 47 17.46 -11.94 -12.30
N GLY A 48 17.36 -11.72 -11.01
CA GLY A 48 16.19 -12.04 -10.21
C GLY A 48 15.36 -10.79 -9.98
N LEU A 49 14.04 -10.87 -10.18
CA LEU A 49 13.10 -9.77 -9.97
C LEU A 49 12.06 -10.15 -8.91
N VAL A 50 11.89 -9.30 -7.92
CA VAL A 50 10.76 -9.35 -6.98
C VAL A 50 9.87 -8.15 -7.26
N MET A 51 8.60 -8.41 -7.61
CA MET A 51 7.61 -7.39 -7.91
C MET A 51 6.94 -6.86 -6.65
N GLN A 52 6.37 -5.65 -6.73
CA GLN A 52 5.76 -4.91 -5.63
C GLN A 52 4.65 -5.69 -4.91
N ALA A 53 3.75 -6.36 -5.65
CA ALA A 53 2.67 -7.13 -5.05
C ALA A 53 3.16 -8.55 -4.68
N PRO A 54 3.14 -8.96 -3.40
CA PRO A 54 3.60 -10.29 -2.99
C PRO A 54 2.86 -11.42 -3.72
N ASP A 55 1.55 -11.29 -3.92
CA ASP A 55 0.72 -12.28 -4.60
C ASP A 55 1.14 -12.51 -6.05
N SER A 56 1.71 -11.48 -6.72
CA SER A 56 2.21 -11.59 -8.09
C SER A 56 3.50 -12.39 -8.22
N ASN A 57 4.19 -12.63 -7.11
CA ASN A 57 5.45 -13.37 -7.08
C ASN A 57 5.25 -14.85 -6.69
N ILE A 58 4.09 -15.21 -6.12
CA ILE A 58 3.79 -16.57 -5.67
C ILE A 58 3.10 -17.32 -6.80
N VAL A 59 3.68 -18.46 -7.19
CA VAL A 59 3.25 -19.29 -8.33
C VAL A 59 2.62 -20.59 -7.86
N LEU A 60 3.15 -21.19 -6.80
CA LEU A 60 2.75 -22.51 -6.34
C LEU A 60 2.15 -22.49 -4.94
N GLU A 61 1.35 -23.52 -4.64
CA GLU A 61 0.56 -23.60 -3.41
C GLU A 61 1.42 -23.87 -2.15
N ARG A 62 2.57 -24.54 -2.30
CA ARG A 62 3.43 -24.92 -1.18
C ARG A 62 4.72 -24.13 -1.17
N VAL A 63 5.15 -23.73 0.02
CA VAL A 63 6.37 -22.95 0.25
C VAL A 63 7.60 -23.56 -0.42
N GLY A 64 7.83 -24.86 -0.22
CA GLY A 64 9.02 -25.54 -0.76
C GLY A 64 9.02 -25.58 -2.29
N ASP A 65 7.85 -25.86 -2.88
CA ASP A 65 7.65 -25.97 -4.31
C ASP A 65 7.79 -24.58 -4.97
N ASP A 66 7.24 -23.56 -4.35
CA ASP A 66 7.29 -22.18 -4.84
C ASP A 66 8.75 -21.66 -4.92
N VAL A 67 9.54 -21.87 -3.86
CA VAL A 67 10.97 -21.51 -3.87
C VAL A 67 11.77 -22.35 -4.87
N ALA A 68 11.42 -23.62 -5.09
CA ALA A 68 12.07 -24.50 -6.05
C ALA A 68 11.78 -24.13 -7.50
N PHE A 69 10.64 -23.50 -7.79
CA PHE A 69 10.12 -23.24 -9.12
C PHE A 69 11.13 -22.58 -10.07
N GLY A 70 11.81 -21.52 -9.60
CA GLY A 70 12.84 -20.85 -10.41
C GLY A 70 14.05 -21.74 -10.71
N CYS A 71 14.47 -22.58 -9.75
CA CYS A 71 15.56 -23.53 -9.95
C CYS A 71 15.22 -24.60 -10.99
N GLU A 72 13.98 -25.11 -10.96
CA GLU A 72 13.50 -26.10 -11.92
C GLU A 72 13.48 -25.54 -13.34
N ASN A 73 12.98 -24.32 -13.52
CA ASN A 73 12.95 -23.60 -14.80
C ASN A 73 14.36 -23.36 -15.37
N LEU A 74 15.34 -23.13 -14.49
CA LEU A 74 16.75 -22.97 -14.84
C LEU A 74 17.48 -24.32 -15.03
N ARG A 75 16.77 -25.45 -14.88
CA ARG A 75 17.31 -26.81 -15.01
C ARG A 75 18.45 -27.09 -14.03
N VAL A 76 18.36 -26.54 -12.82
CA VAL A 76 19.27 -26.89 -11.74
C VAL A 76 19.16 -28.40 -11.44
N PRO A 77 20.27 -29.14 -11.23
CA PRO A 77 20.20 -30.54 -10.88
C PRO A 77 19.31 -30.81 -9.66
N ALA A 78 18.38 -31.78 -9.77
CA ALA A 78 17.40 -32.08 -8.73
C ALA A 78 18.03 -32.33 -7.36
N ALA A 79 19.22 -32.90 -7.31
CA ALA A 79 19.97 -33.15 -6.07
C ALA A 79 20.39 -31.87 -5.34
N GLU A 80 20.50 -30.74 -6.04
CA GLU A 80 20.90 -29.45 -5.46
C GLU A 80 19.70 -28.61 -5.00
N ILE A 81 18.52 -28.75 -5.65
CA ILE A 81 17.37 -27.87 -5.43
C ILE A 81 16.96 -27.84 -3.97
N GLY A 82 16.83 -28.99 -3.31
CA GLY A 82 16.44 -29.05 -1.91
C GLY A 82 17.41 -28.36 -0.94
N GLY A 83 18.71 -28.32 -1.29
CA GLY A 83 19.72 -27.54 -0.57
C GLY A 83 19.53 -26.05 -0.74
N ARG A 84 19.38 -25.58 -1.99
CA ARG A 84 19.17 -24.17 -2.34
C ARG A 84 17.89 -23.60 -1.74
N VAL A 85 16.79 -24.38 -1.71
CA VAL A 85 15.51 -23.99 -1.10
C VAL A 85 15.71 -23.70 0.39
N ARG A 86 16.38 -24.61 1.13
CA ARG A 86 16.61 -24.42 2.58
C ARG A 86 17.54 -23.24 2.84
N GLU A 87 18.64 -23.11 2.11
CA GLU A 87 19.57 -21.97 2.22
C GLU A 87 18.84 -20.64 1.97
N ALA A 88 18.01 -20.56 0.95
CA ALA A 88 17.28 -19.34 0.62
C ALA A 88 16.23 -18.98 1.68
N LEU A 89 15.47 -19.95 2.19
CA LEU A 89 14.50 -19.72 3.27
C LEU A 89 15.18 -19.30 4.57
N ASP A 90 16.32 -19.91 4.91
CA ASP A 90 17.12 -19.54 6.08
C ASP A 90 17.70 -18.13 5.92
N ALA A 91 18.20 -17.77 4.73
CA ALA A 91 18.76 -16.45 4.43
C ALA A 91 17.75 -15.31 4.64
N VAL A 92 16.46 -15.54 4.31
CA VAL A 92 15.39 -14.56 4.54
C VAL A 92 14.69 -14.70 5.90
N GLY A 93 15.18 -15.59 6.78
CA GLY A 93 14.61 -15.85 8.09
C GLY A 93 13.18 -16.42 8.07
N LEU A 94 12.77 -17.08 6.98
CA LEU A 94 11.43 -17.68 6.85
C LEU A 94 11.43 -19.13 7.35
N ARG A 95 11.17 -19.32 8.63
CA ARG A 95 11.15 -20.64 9.30
C ARG A 95 9.73 -21.20 9.32
N VAL A 96 9.34 -21.85 8.25
CA VAL A 96 8.03 -22.52 8.10
C VAL A 96 8.21 -23.91 7.48
N ALA A 97 7.22 -24.77 7.62
CA ALA A 97 7.23 -26.09 6.99
C ALA A 97 7.16 -25.94 5.46
N LEU A 98 7.91 -26.76 4.71
CA LEU A 98 7.99 -26.69 3.24
C LEU A 98 6.65 -27.02 2.57
N ASP A 99 5.82 -27.83 3.20
CA ASP A 99 4.48 -28.24 2.75
C ASP A 99 3.38 -27.26 3.16
N ARG A 100 3.72 -26.20 3.91
CA ARG A 100 2.76 -25.15 4.32
C ARG A 100 2.21 -24.45 3.08
N SER A 101 0.88 -24.19 3.08
CA SER A 101 0.25 -23.41 2.02
C SER A 101 0.76 -21.97 2.01
N THR A 102 1.12 -21.47 0.82
CA THR A 102 1.53 -20.09 0.59
C THR A 102 0.43 -19.09 0.92
N SER A 103 -0.83 -19.46 0.72
CA SER A 103 -2.00 -18.64 1.09
C SER A 103 -2.21 -18.50 2.61
N ALA A 104 -1.59 -19.36 3.41
CA ALA A 104 -1.62 -19.29 4.88
C ALA A 104 -0.48 -18.44 5.48
N LEU A 105 0.33 -17.78 4.63
CA LEU A 105 1.40 -16.88 5.03
C LEU A 105 0.87 -15.45 5.23
N SER A 106 1.45 -14.73 6.18
CA SER A 106 1.23 -13.29 6.30
C SER A 106 1.90 -12.54 5.14
N GLY A 107 1.49 -11.29 4.84
CA GLY A 107 2.08 -10.49 3.77
C GLY A 107 3.62 -10.36 3.89
N GLY A 108 4.15 -10.16 5.11
CA GLY A 108 5.60 -10.14 5.34
C GLY A 108 6.29 -11.49 5.11
N GLN A 109 5.58 -12.60 5.41
CA GLN A 109 6.09 -13.95 5.10
C GLN A 109 6.04 -14.23 3.59
N GLN A 110 5.01 -13.77 2.89
CA GLN A 110 4.90 -13.87 1.42
C GLN A 110 6.01 -13.07 0.74
N GLN A 111 6.30 -11.86 1.23
CA GLN A 111 7.42 -11.06 0.72
C GLN A 111 8.77 -11.75 0.89
N ARG A 112 9.02 -12.34 2.06
CA ARG A 112 10.24 -13.14 2.29
C ARG A 112 10.27 -14.40 1.40
N LEU A 113 9.14 -15.05 1.18
CA LEU A 113 9.03 -16.19 0.26
C LEU A 113 9.42 -15.80 -1.16
N ALA A 114 8.89 -14.68 -1.68
CA ALA A 114 9.24 -14.16 -3.00
C ALA A 114 10.74 -13.89 -3.14
N ILE A 115 11.34 -13.25 -2.13
CA ILE A 115 12.79 -13.02 -2.09
C ILE A 115 13.57 -14.35 -2.06
N ALA A 116 13.13 -15.33 -1.25
CA ALA A 116 13.75 -16.66 -1.19
C ALA A 116 13.70 -17.39 -2.55
N GLY A 117 12.57 -17.31 -3.28
CA GLY A 117 12.42 -17.87 -4.63
C GLY A 117 13.46 -17.31 -5.61
N VAL A 118 13.69 -16.00 -5.56
CA VAL A 118 14.74 -15.34 -6.35
C VAL A 118 16.14 -15.76 -5.93
N LEU A 119 16.43 -15.78 -4.64
CA LEU A 119 17.77 -16.12 -4.12
C LEU A 119 18.17 -17.59 -4.39
N ALA A 120 17.20 -18.51 -4.38
CA ALA A 120 17.44 -19.92 -4.69
C ALA A 120 18.02 -20.13 -6.11
N MET A 121 17.69 -19.23 -7.05
CA MET A 121 18.25 -19.23 -8.40
C MET A 121 19.73 -18.80 -8.43
N ARG A 122 20.25 -18.15 -7.39
CA ARG A 122 21.60 -17.57 -7.29
C ARG A 122 21.91 -16.60 -8.42
N PRO A 123 21.09 -15.57 -8.64
CA PRO A 123 21.30 -14.60 -9.71
C PRO A 123 22.51 -13.71 -9.43
N GLY A 124 23.14 -13.17 -10.49
CA GLY A 124 24.23 -12.19 -10.38
C GLY A 124 23.71 -10.79 -10.04
N ALA A 125 22.44 -10.51 -10.34
CA ALA A 125 21.77 -9.26 -9.98
C ALA A 125 20.38 -9.54 -9.40
N VAL A 126 20.01 -8.80 -8.34
CA VAL A 126 18.70 -8.85 -7.67
C VAL A 126 18.04 -7.50 -7.78
N LEU A 127 16.85 -7.48 -8.36
CA LEU A 127 16.03 -6.30 -8.56
C LEU A 127 14.80 -6.41 -7.64
N LEU A 128 14.58 -5.41 -6.80
CA LEU A 128 13.49 -5.39 -5.85
C LEU A 128 12.62 -4.15 -6.08
N ASP A 129 11.35 -4.39 -6.36
CA ASP A 129 10.35 -3.33 -6.53
C ASP A 129 9.53 -3.21 -5.25
N GLU A 130 9.82 -2.16 -4.47
CA GLU A 130 9.21 -1.85 -3.17
C GLU A 130 9.16 -3.05 -2.20
N PRO A 131 10.32 -3.68 -1.88
CA PRO A 131 10.35 -4.93 -1.10
C PRO A 131 9.88 -4.77 0.35
N THR A 132 9.78 -3.54 0.86
CA THR A 132 9.30 -3.27 2.22
C THR A 132 7.87 -2.74 2.26
N ALA A 133 7.18 -2.80 1.13
CA ALA A 133 5.77 -2.45 1.03
C ALA A 133 4.90 -3.34 1.93
N ASN A 134 3.80 -2.79 2.48
CA ASN A 134 2.84 -3.51 3.34
C ASN A 134 3.43 -4.11 4.64
N LEU A 135 4.65 -3.73 5.02
CA LEU A 135 5.30 -4.20 6.25
C LEU A 135 5.17 -3.18 7.38
N ASP A 136 4.99 -3.69 8.59
CA ASP A 136 5.15 -2.89 9.79
C ASP A 136 6.64 -2.52 10.02
N PRO A 137 6.98 -1.55 10.86
CA PRO A 137 8.35 -1.08 11.02
C PRO A 137 9.37 -2.19 11.34
N ALA A 138 8.98 -3.17 12.17
CA ALA A 138 9.85 -4.30 12.51
C ALA A 138 10.08 -5.21 11.29
N GLY A 139 9.03 -5.50 10.52
CA GLY A 139 9.12 -6.29 9.29
C GLY A 139 9.97 -5.62 8.21
N VAL A 140 9.96 -4.28 8.13
CA VAL A 140 10.82 -3.52 7.22
C VAL A 140 12.29 -3.77 7.50
N GLU A 141 12.71 -3.64 8.77
CA GLU A 141 14.10 -3.86 9.17
C GLU A 141 14.54 -5.31 8.94
N GLU A 142 13.69 -6.27 9.30
CA GLU A 142 13.96 -7.69 9.10
C GLU A 142 14.13 -8.07 7.62
N VAL A 143 13.27 -7.53 6.72
CA VAL A 143 13.38 -7.79 5.27
C VAL A 143 14.62 -7.11 4.69
N ARG A 144 14.89 -5.85 5.06
CA ARG A 144 16.12 -5.16 4.63
C ARG A 144 17.37 -5.96 5.01
N ASP A 145 17.48 -6.36 6.26
CA ASP A 145 18.68 -7.06 6.78
C ASP A 145 18.86 -8.42 6.11
N ALA A 146 17.75 -9.15 5.89
CA ALA A 146 17.74 -10.41 5.15
C ALA A 146 18.20 -10.23 3.70
N VAL A 147 17.68 -9.21 3.00
CA VAL A 147 18.11 -8.88 1.63
C VAL A 147 19.59 -8.58 1.57
N LEU A 148 20.08 -7.70 2.45
CA LEU A 148 21.50 -7.30 2.45
C LEU A 148 22.43 -8.50 2.72
N ALA A 149 22.07 -9.36 3.67
CA ALA A 149 22.84 -10.56 3.97
C ALA A 149 22.86 -11.56 2.80
N ALA A 150 21.69 -11.75 2.16
CA ALA A 150 21.53 -12.75 1.12
C ALA A 150 22.04 -12.31 -0.26
N THR A 151 22.18 -11.00 -0.50
CA THR A 151 22.69 -10.43 -1.76
C THR A 151 24.17 -10.01 -1.65
N ALA A 152 24.87 -10.38 -0.59
CA ALA A 152 26.27 -10.09 -0.43
C ALA A 152 27.09 -10.69 -1.62
N GLY A 153 27.73 -9.83 -2.41
CA GLY A 153 28.46 -10.22 -3.63
C GLY A 153 27.65 -10.22 -4.92
N ALA A 154 26.34 -9.96 -4.89
CA ALA A 154 25.52 -9.72 -6.06
C ALA A 154 25.25 -8.22 -6.27
N THR A 155 24.87 -7.84 -7.48
CA THR A 155 24.38 -6.48 -7.74
C THR A 155 22.97 -6.35 -7.21
N LEU A 156 22.75 -5.41 -6.28
CA LEU A 156 21.42 -5.10 -5.72
C LEU A 156 20.89 -3.78 -6.29
N LEU A 157 19.70 -3.81 -6.90
CA LEU A 157 18.94 -2.64 -7.28
C LEU A 157 17.60 -2.64 -6.54
N VAL A 158 17.33 -1.58 -5.79
CA VAL A 158 16.08 -1.44 -5.03
C VAL A 158 15.33 -0.22 -5.54
N VAL A 159 14.06 -0.38 -5.85
CA VAL A 159 13.09 0.71 -6.00
C VAL A 159 12.37 0.85 -4.68
N GLU A 160 12.35 2.03 -4.09
CA GLU A 160 11.70 2.27 -2.81
C GLU A 160 11.28 3.72 -2.63
N HIS A 161 10.19 3.91 -1.89
CA HIS A 161 9.78 5.23 -1.40
C HIS A 161 10.34 5.54 -0.01
N ARG A 162 10.63 4.53 0.82
CA ARG A 162 11.23 4.68 2.16
C ARG A 162 12.75 4.83 2.07
N VAL A 163 13.20 5.95 1.50
CA VAL A 163 14.63 6.23 1.25
C VAL A 163 15.50 6.04 2.49
N ALA A 164 15.00 6.45 3.68
CA ALA A 164 15.73 6.35 4.94
C ALA A 164 16.13 4.90 5.32
N VAL A 165 15.38 3.90 4.87
CA VAL A 165 15.63 2.48 5.15
C VAL A 165 16.87 1.97 4.41
N TRP A 166 17.11 2.47 3.20
CA TRP A 166 18.10 1.91 2.29
C TRP A 166 19.34 2.80 2.08
N ARG A 167 19.25 4.13 2.35
CA ARG A 167 20.29 5.10 2.00
C ARG A 167 21.68 4.75 2.52
N ASP A 168 21.78 4.19 3.72
CA ASP A 168 23.06 3.87 4.40
C ASP A 168 23.61 2.50 3.97
N HIS A 169 22.90 1.79 3.09
CA HIS A 169 23.22 0.45 2.60
C HIS A 169 23.44 0.37 1.09
N VAL A 170 23.47 1.50 0.40
CA VAL A 170 23.65 1.58 -1.06
C VAL A 170 24.78 2.55 -1.42
N ASP A 171 25.50 2.25 -2.49
CA ASP A 171 26.63 3.04 -2.96
C ASP A 171 26.21 4.14 -3.96
N ARG A 172 25.02 4.00 -4.57
CA ARG A 172 24.56 4.87 -5.64
C ARG A 172 23.05 5.08 -5.56
N VAL A 173 22.63 6.30 -5.80
CA VAL A 173 21.22 6.71 -5.95
C VAL A 173 21.04 7.27 -7.35
N VAL A 174 20.04 6.74 -8.07
CA VAL A 174 19.58 7.24 -9.37
C VAL A 174 18.15 7.69 -9.21
N VAL A 175 17.84 8.89 -9.71
CA VAL A 175 16.48 9.45 -9.64
C VAL A 175 15.94 9.63 -11.05
N LEU A 176 14.83 8.96 -11.36
CA LEU A 176 14.13 9.13 -12.63
C LEU A 176 13.19 10.33 -12.60
N GLN A 177 13.15 11.05 -13.71
CA GLN A 177 12.24 12.17 -13.91
C GLN A 177 10.91 11.67 -14.51
N PRO A 178 9.75 12.20 -14.08
CA PRO A 178 8.50 11.98 -14.79
C PRO A 178 8.61 12.42 -16.26
N GLY A 179 8.17 11.56 -17.18
CA GLY A 179 8.31 11.81 -18.62
C GLY A 179 9.64 11.39 -19.24
N GLY A 180 10.53 10.78 -18.47
CA GLY A 180 11.77 10.17 -18.93
C GLY A 180 13.04 10.93 -18.56
N GLY A 181 14.15 10.21 -18.58
CA GLY A 181 15.47 10.72 -18.25
C GLY A 181 15.85 10.59 -16.77
N VAL A 182 17.11 10.91 -16.48
CA VAL A 182 17.70 10.88 -15.14
C VAL A 182 17.78 12.30 -14.58
N LEU A 183 17.08 12.52 -13.47
CA LEU A 183 17.11 13.79 -12.74
C LEU A 183 18.41 13.95 -11.95
N ALA A 184 18.84 12.87 -11.27
CA ALA A 184 20.07 12.86 -10.46
C ALA A 184 20.70 11.47 -10.48
N ASP A 185 22.04 11.42 -10.37
CA ASP A 185 22.84 10.22 -10.30
C ASP A 185 24.11 10.49 -9.51
N GLY A 186 24.39 9.71 -8.48
CA GLY A 186 25.58 9.90 -7.63
C GLY A 186 25.51 9.15 -6.31
N GLY A 187 26.42 9.48 -5.39
CA GLY A 187 26.42 8.96 -4.04
C GLY A 187 25.17 9.39 -3.24
N PRO A 188 24.68 8.57 -2.28
CA PRO A 188 23.45 8.89 -1.54
C PRO A 188 23.45 10.27 -0.89
N ASP A 189 24.54 10.62 -0.21
CA ASP A 189 24.65 11.93 0.46
C ASP A 189 24.70 13.10 -0.51
N GLU A 190 25.40 12.94 -1.63
CA GLU A 190 25.48 13.94 -2.68
C GLU A 190 24.10 14.23 -3.28
N VAL A 191 23.40 13.18 -3.73
CA VAL A 191 22.10 13.31 -4.37
C VAL A 191 21.04 13.83 -3.41
N LEU A 192 20.93 13.23 -2.22
CA LEU A 192 19.83 13.53 -1.28
C LEU A 192 20.01 14.87 -0.56
N ARG A 193 21.26 15.30 -0.27
CA ARG A 193 21.52 16.58 0.41
C ARG A 193 21.62 17.75 -0.55
N ALA A 194 22.38 17.60 -1.65
CA ALA A 194 22.62 18.72 -2.58
C ALA A 194 21.39 19.08 -3.41
N ARG A 195 20.52 18.11 -3.71
CA ARG A 195 19.34 18.31 -4.57
C ARG A 195 18.01 18.11 -3.86
N GLY A 196 17.99 18.15 -2.54
CA GLY A 196 16.81 17.85 -1.72
C GLY A 196 15.55 18.63 -2.11
N ASP A 197 15.65 19.92 -2.42
CA ASP A 197 14.48 20.75 -2.83
C ASP A 197 13.95 20.32 -4.19
N GLU A 198 14.83 20.09 -5.15
CA GLU A 198 14.48 19.61 -6.48
C GLU A 198 13.83 18.22 -6.45
N LEU A 199 14.38 17.32 -5.63
CA LEU A 199 13.83 15.97 -5.44
C LEU A 199 12.42 16.01 -4.83
N ARG A 200 12.21 16.87 -3.84
CA ARG A 200 10.86 17.09 -3.26
C ARG A 200 9.86 17.61 -4.27
N ALA A 201 10.28 18.59 -5.08
CA ALA A 201 9.45 19.11 -6.16
C ALA A 201 9.10 18.05 -7.20
N ALA A 202 10.03 17.11 -7.44
CA ALA A 202 9.82 15.95 -8.31
C ALA A 202 9.03 14.81 -7.64
N GLY A 203 8.56 14.96 -6.40
CA GLY A 203 7.77 13.94 -5.69
C GLY A 203 8.56 12.84 -4.99
N VAL A 204 9.89 12.98 -4.91
CA VAL A 204 10.75 12.02 -4.24
C VAL A 204 10.78 12.28 -2.73
N TRP A 205 10.68 11.21 -1.93
CA TRP A 205 10.88 11.29 -0.49
C TRP A 205 12.34 11.60 -0.15
N VAL A 206 12.55 12.67 0.60
CA VAL A 206 13.88 13.07 1.08
C VAL A 206 13.92 12.88 2.59
N PRO A 207 14.89 12.09 3.13
CA PRO A 207 15.01 11.87 4.56
C PRO A 207 15.03 13.17 5.37
N GLY A 208 14.28 13.19 6.48
CA GLY A 208 14.16 14.37 7.33
C GLY A 208 13.23 15.48 6.81
N SER A 209 12.55 15.24 5.69
CA SER A 209 11.59 16.19 5.11
C SER A 209 10.22 15.55 5.01
N VAL A 210 9.23 16.14 5.68
CA VAL A 210 7.82 15.74 5.59
C VAL A 210 7.07 16.78 4.78
N PRO A 211 6.28 16.39 3.75
CA PRO A 211 5.61 17.34 2.86
C PRO A 211 4.59 18.26 3.56
N ARG A 212 4.11 17.89 4.72
CA ARG A 212 3.14 18.69 5.50
C ARG A 212 3.51 18.75 6.97
N ALA A 213 3.44 19.95 7.55
CA ALA A 213 3.66 20.17 8.96
C ALA A 213 2.62 19.44 9.83
N PRO A 214 2.93 19.09 11.08
CA PRO A 214 1.96 18.58 12.04
C PRO A 214 0.77 19.53 12.21
N ARG A 215 -0.41 18.95 12.49
CA ARG A 215 -1.64 19.68 12.80
C ARG A 215 -2.08 19.39 14.24
N MET A 216 -2.65 20.38 14.91
CA MET A 216 -3.36 20.16 16.16
C MET A 216 -4.68 19.45 15.89
N GLY A 217 -4.92 18.32 16.56
CA GLY A 217 -6.19 17.60 16.50
C GLY A 217 -7.32 18.36 17.19
N ARG A 218 -8.55 18.17 16.71
CA ARG A 218 -9.77 18.64 17.39
C ARG A 218 -10.30 17.55 18.30
N THR A 219 -10.78 17.94 19.48
CA THR A 219 -11.39 17.05 20.48
C THR A 219 -12.78 17.50 20.90
N ASP A 220 -13.20 18.68 20.43
CA ASP A 220 -14.44 19.36 20.79
C ASP A 220 -15.62 19.06 19.86
N GLY A 221 -15.40 18.25 18.82
CA GLY A 221 -16.43 17.83 17.86
C GLY A 221 -17.50 16.94 18.50
N GLU A 222 -18.72 17.00 17.96
CA GLU A 222 -19.81 16.11 18.36
C GLU A 222 -19.43 14.65 18.12
N ALA A 223 -19.75 13.75 19.05
CA ALA A 223 -19.57 12.33 18.86
C ALA A 223 -20.48 11.81 17.71
N LEU A 224 -19.92 11.04 16.79
CA LEU A 224 -20.64 10.44 15.66
C LEU A 224 -20.77 8.91 15.82
N LEU A 225 -19.67 8.24 16.19
CA LEU A 225 -19.64 6.79 16.45
C LEU A 225 -18.93 6.52 17.76
N THR A 226 -19.43 5.55 18.51
CA THR A 226 -18.81 5.08 19.76
C THR A 226 -18.66 3.55 19.71
N ALA A 227 -17.45 3.05 19.98
CA ALA A 227 -17.18 1.64 20.25
C ALA A 227 -17.05 1.46 21.76
N ASP A 228 -17.82 0.54 22.33
CA ASP A 228 -17.82 0.28 23.77
C ASP A 228 -17.57 -1.20 24.04
N ALA A 229 -16.50 -1.48 24.82
CA ALA A 229 -16.01 -2.80 25.18
C ALA A 229 -15.99 -3.76 23.97
N LEU A 230 -15.58 -3.24 22.79
CA LEU A 230 -15.72 -3.91 21.52
C LEU A 230 -14.74 -5.09 21.41
N ALA A 231 -15.26 -6.27 21.08
CA ALA A 231 -14.46 -7.42 20.64
C ALA A 231 -14.67 -7.62 19.14
N VAL A 232 -13.55 -7.67 18.41
CA VAL A 232 -13.52 -7.83 16.95
C VAL A 232 -12.88 -9.14 16.56
N GLY A 233 -13.35 -9.74 15.45
CA GLY A 233 -12.86 -11.03 14.99
C GLY A 233 -13.66 -11.56 13.80
N ARG A 234 -13.47 -12.82 13.48
CA ARG A 234 -14.20 -13.51 12.40
C ARG A 234 -14.79 -14.81 12.89
N ALA A 235 -15.93 -15.20 12.34
CA ALA A 235 -16.63 -16.46 12.65
C ALA A 235 -16.83 -16.71 14.17
N GLY A 236 -17.10 -15.63 14.94
CA GLY A 236 -17.31 -15.73 16.38
C GLY A 236 -16.04 -15.83 17.24
N THR A 237 -14.85 -15.90 16.63
CA THR A 237 -13.57 -15.93 17.35
C THR A 237 -13.01 -14.51 17.45
N ALA A 238 -12.81 -14.01 18.67
CA ALA A 238 -12.23 -12.69 18.90
C ALA A 238 -10.72 -12.71 18.63
N VAL A 239 -10.25 -11.78 17.77
CA VAL A 239 -8.82 -11.47 17.60
C VAL A 239 -8.40 -10.44 18.64
N ARG A 240 -9.31 -9.51 18.99
CA ARG A 240 -9.08 -8.46 19.99
C ARG A 240 -10.37 -8.15 20.74
N ALA A 241 -10.24 -7.79 22.01
CA ALA A 241 -11.37 -7.42 22.86
C ALA A 241 -11.03 -6.20 23.75
N GLY A 242 -12.06 -5.62 24.34
CA GLY A 242 -11.92 -4.48 25.26
C GLY A 242 -11.54 -3.18 24.55
N LEU A 243 -11.87 -3.03 23.26
CA LEU A 243 -11.55 -1.82 22.52
C LEU A 243 -12.61 -0.74 22.77
N HIS A 244 -12.13 0.48 23.01
CA HIS A 244 -12.95 1.68 23.17
C HIS A 244 -12.47 2.76 22.19
N ALA A 245 -13.39 3.40 21.49
CA ALA A 245 -13.08 4.54 20.61
C ALA A 245 -14.30 5.43 20.44
N THR A 246 -14.06 6.72 20.23
CA THR A 246 -15.09 7.69 19.89
C THR A 246 -14.65 8.46 18.64
N VAL A 247 -15.40 8.35 17.56
CA VAL A 247 -15.20 9.13 16.34
C VAL A 247 -16.02 10.40 16.44
N ARG A 248 -15.37 11.55 16.32
CA ARG A 248 -16.01 12.88 16.45
C ARG A 248 -16.02 13.62 15.13
N SER A 249 -16.97 14.52 14.97
CA SER A 249 -17.04 15.47 13.86
C SER A 249 -15.77 16.33 13.81
N GLY A 250 -15.15 16.43 12.63
CA GLY A 250 -13.95 17.22 12.42
C GLY A 250 -12.67 16.69 13.11
N ALA A 251 -12.71 15.48 13.67
CA ALA A 251 -11.59 14.86 14.36
C ALA A 251 -11.15 13.56 13.69
N ALA A 252 -9.88 13.20 13.85
CA ALA A 252 -9.30 11.98 13.34
C ALA A 252 -8.86 11.04 14.45
N VAL A 253 -9.05 9.73 14.23
CA VAL A 253 -8.50 8.65 15.06
C VAL A 253 -7.58 7.81 14.21
N ALA A 254 -6.30 7.68 14.58
CA ALA A 254 -5.35 6.78 13.96
C ALA A 254 -5.28 5.46 14.73
N VAL A 255 -5.57 4.36 14.04
CA VAL A 255 -5.52 3.00 14.60
C VAL A 255 -4.16 2.41 14.25
N LEU A 256 -3.32 2.25 15.26
CA LEU A 256 -1.92 1.82 15.15
C LEU A 256 -1.74 0.43 15.77
N GLY A 257 -0.64 -0.25 15.40
CA GLY A 257 -0.28 -1.55 15.98
C GLY A 257 0.34 -2.50 14.94
N PRO A 258 0.92 -3.64 15.34
CA PRO A 258 1.57 -4.57 14.45
C PRO A 258 0.59 -5.23 13.46
N ASN A 259 1.16 -5.85 12.41
CA ASN A 259 0.36 -6.63 11.46
C ASN A 259 -0.31 -7.82 12.17
N GLY A 260 -1.54 -8.13 11.79
CA GLY A 260 -2.34 -9.19 12.43
C GLY A 260 -3.00 -8.81 13.76
N ALA A 261 -2.77 -7.61 14.32
CA ALA A 261 -3.37 -7.17 15.58
C ALA A 261 -4.90 -6.94 15.54
N GLY A 262 -5.51 -7.00 14.34
CA GLY A 262 -6.95 -6.82 14.17
C GLY A 262 -7.38 -5.39 13.80
N LYS A 263 -6.45 -4.51 13.39
CA LYS A 263 -6.74 -3.11 13.01
C LYS A 263 -7.81 -2.99 11.92
N THR A 264 -7.60 -3.66 10.78
CA THR A 264 -8.57 -3.71 9.67
C THR A 264 -9.92 -4.28 10.11
N THR A 265 -9.91 -5.34 10.93
CA THR A 265 -11.14 -5.94 11.47
C THR A 265 -11.90 -4.95 12.35
N PHE A 266 -11.17 -4.18 13.19
CA PHE A 266 -11.75 -3.11 14.01
C PHE A 266 -12.36 -2.01 13.13
N ALA A 267 -11.61 -1.53 12.14
CA ALA A 267 -12.07 -0.51 11.20
C ALA A 267 -13.35 -0.94 10.45
N HIS A 268 -13.38 -2.16 9.91
CA HIS A 268 -14.56 -2.71 9.24
C HIS A 268 -15.75 -2.92 10.19
N THR A 269 -15.48 -3.27 11.46
CA THR A 269 -16.55 -3.38 12.46
C THR A 269 -17.14 -2.02 12.81
N LEU A 270 -16.30 -0.98 12.96
CA LEU A 270 -16.75 0.42 13.10
C LEU A 270 -17.59 0.88 11.90
N ALA A 271 -17.15 0.53 10.68
CA ALA A 271 -17.86 0.88 9.45
C ALA A 271 -19.20 0.13 9.28
N GLY A 272 -19.53 -0.81 10.17
CA GLY A 272 -20.75 -1.62 10.05
C GLY A 272 -20.68 -2.70 8.97
N LEU A 273 -19.48 -3.05 8.49
CA LEU A 273 -19.25 -4.09 7.48
C LEU A 273 -19.07 -5.48 8.10
N LEU A 274 -18.56 -5.54 9.34
CA LEU A 274 -18.39 -6.78 10.10
C LEU A 274 -19.17 -6.71 11.42
N PRO A 275 -19.83 -7.82 11.83
CA PRO A 275 -20.47 -7.86 13.12
C PRO A 275 -19.44 -7.89 14.25
N PRO A 276 -19.67 -7.21 15.38
CA PRO A 276 -18.84 -7.37 16.57
C PRO A 276 -18.99 -8.79 17.13
N VAL A 277 -17.91 -9.32 17.71
CA VAL A 277 -17.94 -10.60 18.45
C VAL A 277 -18.57 -10.38 19.85
N ALA A 278 -18.24 -9.24 20.48
CA ALA A 278 -18.88 -8.79 21.72
C ALA A 278 -18.77 -7.25 21.81
N GLY A 279 -19.48 -6.66 22.74
CA GLY A 279 -19.58 -5.20 22.86
C GLY A 279 -20.49 -4.59 21.79
N ALA A 280 -20.36 -3.32 21.51
CA ALA A 280 -21.22 -2.64 20.56
C ALA A 280 -20.51 -1.48 19.83
N VAL A 281 -20.89 -1.26 18.59
CA VAL A 281 -20.70 0.00 17.87
C VAL A 281 -22.03 0.72 17.80
N ARG A 282 -22.06 1.98 18.24
CA ARG A 282 -23.26 2.82 18.28
C ARG A 282 -23.02 4.11 17.48
N ALA A 283 -23.93 4.38 16.59
CA ALA A 283 -24.03 5.69 15.95
C ALA A 283 -24.84 6.61 16.86
N GLU A 284 -24.33 7.81 17.09
CA GLU A 284 -25.04 8.86 17.81
C GLU A 284 -26.23 9.39 17.00
N ALA A 285 -27.15 10.06 17.66
CA ALA A 285 -28.42 10.49 17.02
C ALA A 285 -28.18 11.35 15.77
N SER A 286 -27.16 12.20 15.77
CA SER A 286 -26.80 13.07 14.65
C SER A 286 -26.31 12.29 13.43
N LEU A 287 -25.62 11.17 13.61
CA LEU A 287 -25.19 10.31 12.51
C LEU A 287 -26.30 9.33 12.10
N ALA A 288 -27.01 8.76 13.05
CA ALA A 288 -28.07 7.79 12.81
C ALA A 288 -29.26 8.40 12.06
N ASP A 289 -29.58 9.67 12.35
CA ASP A 289 -30.65 10.43 11.66
C ASP A 289 -31.96 9.62 11.56
N GLY A 290 -32.47 9.19 12.71
CA GLY A 290 -33.70 8.40 12.83
C GLY A 290 -33.55 6.90 12.57
N LEU A 291 -32.36 6.41 12.17
CA LEU A 291 -32.09 4.98 12.02
C LEU A 291 -31.76 4.33 13.37
N ARG A 292 -31.69 3.00 13.40
CA ARG A 292 -31.21 2.24 14.55
C ARG A 292 -29.75 2.62 14.87
N PRO A 293 -29.34 2.67 16.14
CA PRO A 293 -27.99 3.13 16.52
C PRO A 293 -26.86 2.15 16.11
N ALA A 294 -27.17 0.93 15.68
CA ALA A 294 -26.16 -0.07 15.29
C ALA A 294 -25.90 -0.04 13.77
N PRO A 295 -24.73 0.47 13.27
CA PRO A 295 -24.45 0.58 11.84
C PRO A 295 -24.52 -0.74 11.09
N ILE A 296 -24.13 -1.86 11.70
CA ILE A 296 -24.25 -3.22 11.11
C ILE A 296 -25.69 -3.61 10.71
N ARG A 297 -26.69 -2.90 11.21
CA ARG A 297 -28.11 -3.11 10.88
C ARG A 297 -28.62 -2.19 9.76
N TRP A 298 -27.79 -1.28 9.28
CA TRP A 298 -28.14 -0.37 8.21
C TRP A 298 -28.04 -1.07 6.85
N ARG A 299 -28.91 -0.65 5.93
CA ARG A 299 -28.80 -1.07 4.53
C ARG A 299 -27.63 -0.36 3.87
N SER A 300 -27.04 -0.94 2.83
CA SER A 300 -25.92 -0.34 2.09
C SER A 300 -26.17 1.11 1.70
N ARG A 301 -27.38 1.42 1.24
CA ARG A 301 -27.77 2.79 0.87
C ARG A 301 -27.82 3.76 2.06
N GLU A 302 -28.15 3.27 3.25
CA GLU A 302 -28.17 4.06 4.49
C GLU A 302 -26.75 4.32 5.00
N LEU A 303 -25.81 3.40 4.72
CA LEU A 303 -24.39 3.57 5.01
C LEU A 303 -23.74 4.63 4.12
N LEU A 304 -24.06 4.69 2.82
CA LEU A 304 -23.37 5.52 1.82
C LEU A 304 -23.13 6.97 2.24
N THR A 305 -24.12 7.64 2.83
CA THR A 305 -24.03 9.05 3.28
C THR A 305 -23.53 9.20 4.71
N ARG A 306 -23.39 8.11 5.45
CA ARG A 306 -23.03 8.12 6.86
C ARG A 306 -21.61 7.65 7.10
N ILE A 307 -21.25 6.50 6.51
CA ILE A 307 -19.94 5.89 6.75
C ILE A 307 -19.38 5.41 5.42
N GLY A 308 -18.37 6.10 4.90
CA GLY A 308 -17.55 5.65 3.78
C GLY A 308 -16.42 4.75 4.25
N CYS A 309 -16.03 3.79 3.42
CA CYS A 309 -14.92 2.90 3.72
C CYS A 309 -13.96 2.81 2.52
N VAL A 310 -12.66 2.90 2.78
CA VAL A 310 -11.58 2.70 1.82
C VAL A 310 -10.81 1.46 2.26
N PHE A 311 -10.73 0.46 1.38
CA PHE A 311 -10.09 -0.81 1.68
C PHE A 311 -8.57 -0.74 1.50
N GLN A 312 -7.85 -1.60 2.20
CA GLN A 312 -6.41 -1.73 2.07
C GLN A 312 -5.99 -2.11 0.64
N GLN A 313 -6.73 -2.96 -0.04
CA GLN A 313 -6.54 -3.33 -1.45
C GLN A 313 -7.59 -2.60 -2.29
N PRO A 314 -7.21 -1.57 -3.08
CA PRO A 314 -8.15 -0.74 -3.84
C PRO A 314 -9.00 -1.54 -4.83
N GLU A 315 -8.41 -2.56 -5.47
CA GLU A 315 -9.04 -3.41 -6.46
C GLU A 315 -10.27 -4.16 -5.93
N HIS A 316 -10.32 -4.44 -4.64
CA HIS A 316 -11.51 -5.06 -4.01
C HIS A 316 -12.73 -4.12 -3.94
N GLN A 317 -12.55 -2.85 -4.28
CA GLN A 317 -13.59 -1.83 -4.22
C GLN A 317 -14.18 -1.51 -5.60
N PHE A 318 -13.47 -1.84 -6.69
CA PHE A 318 -13.87 -1.46 -8.04
C PHE A 318 -14.89 -2.41 -8.65
N LEU A 319 -15.94 -1.82 -9.23
CA LEU A 319 -17.09 -2.52 -9.79
C LEU A 319 -17.39 -2.13 -11.26
N ALA A 320 -16.88 -0.98 -11.72
CA ALA A 320 -17.19 -0.44 -13.04
C ALA A 320 -16.04 -0.65 -14.05
N PRO A 321 -16.32 -0.62 -15.35
CA PRO A 321 -15.33 -0.79 -16.40
C PRO A 321 -14.41 0.42 -16.60
N ASP A 322 -14.82 1.61 -16.13
CA ASP A 322 -14.05 2.84 -16.22
C ASP A 322 -14.18 3.70 -14.96
N VAL A 323 -13.20 4.60 -14.76
CA VAL A 323 -13.07 5.45 -13.58
C VAL A 323 -14.28 6.37 -13.40
N ARG A 324 -14.81 6.96 -14.47
CA ARG A 324 -16.00 7.85 -14.38
C ARG A 324 -17.22 7.11 -13.87
N ARG A 325 -17.49 5.93 -14.42
CA ARG A 325 -18.61 5.08 -13.99
C ARG A 325 -18.42 4.59 -12.56
N GLU A 326 -17.19 4.27 -12.19
CA GLU A 326 -16.85 3.87 -10.81
C GLU A 326 -17.25 4.97 -9.81
N LEU A 327 -16.83 6.21 -10.04
CA LEU A 327 -17.17 7.35 -9.19
C LEU A 327 -18.67 7.67 -9.18
N ALA A 328 -19.38 7.37 -10.27
CA ALA A 328 -20.82 7.62 -10.38
C ALA A 328 -21.69 6.61 -9.60
N ILE A 329 -21.16 5.45 -9.19
CA ILE A 329 -21.95 4.40 -8.52
C ILE A 329 -22.64 4.93 -7.25
N GLY A 330 -21.89 5.54 -6.33
CA GLY A 330 -22.41 6.08 -5.07
C GLY A 330 -23.50 7.14 -5.30
N PRO A 331 -23.21 8.21 -6.02
CA PRO A 331 -24.18 9.26 -6.36
C PRO A 331 -25.45 8.75 -7.03
N ARG A 332 -25.34 7.82 -7.99
CA ARG A 332 -26.51 7.19 -8.64
C ARG A 332 -27.32 6.32 -7.66
N ALA A 333 -26.65 5.57 -6.78
CA ALA A 333 -27.34 4.80 -5.75
C ALA A 333 -28.13 5.70 -4.79
N LEU A 334 -27.70 6.94 -4.59
CA LEU A 334 -28.42 7.97 -3.84
C LEU A 334 -29.56 8.62 -4.66
N ARG A 335 -29.73 8.28 -5.93
CA ARG A 335 -30.70 8.84 -6.86
C ARG A 335 -30.51 10.35 -7.10
N LEU A 336 -29.27 10.82 -7.12
CA LEU A 336 -28.96 12.17 -7.54
C LEU A 336 -29.25 12.35 -9.03
N GLY A 337 -29.62 13.55 -9.45
CA GLY A 337 -29.83 13.86 -10.87
C GLY A 337 -28.50 13.81 -11.65
N ASP A 338 -28.57 13.52 -12.95
CA ASP A 338 -27.39 13.31 -13.79
C ASP A 338 -26.42 14.50 -13.76
N ALA A 339 -26.91 15.73 -13.78
CA ALA A 339 -26.05 16.91 -13.69
C ALA A 339 -25.26 16.99 -12.38
N GLU A 340 -25.84 16.59 -11.25
CA GLU A 340 -25.16 16.55 -9.96
C GLU A 340 -24.16 15.39 -9.88
N VAL A 341 -24.49 14.24 -10.48
CA VAL A 341 -23.58 13.11 -10.62
C VAL A 341 -22.33 13.52 -11.39
N GLU A 342 -22.49 14.10 -12.59
CA GLU A 342 -21.35 14.55 -13.41
C GLU A 342 -20.51 15.61 -12.71
N ARG A 343 -21.14 16.59 -12.08
CA ARG A 343 -20.43 17.63 -11.31
C ARG A 343 -19.54 17.02 -10.21
N ARG A 344 -20.05 16.06 -9.43
CA ARG A 344 -19.29 15.39 -8.37
C ARG A 344 -18.15 14.53 -8.93
N VAL A 345 -18.40 13.83 -10.01
CA VAL A 345 -17.38 13.02 -10.69
C VAL A 345 -16.25 13.90 -11.17
N ASP A 346 -16.54 15.00 -11.88
CA ASP A 346 -15.52 15.93 -12.38
C ASP A 346 -14.73 16.56 -11.24
N GLU A 347 -15.41 17.03 -10.18
CA GLU A 347 -14.74 17.59 -8.99
C GLU A 347 -13.75 16.61 -8.34
N LEU A 348 -14.14 15.34 -8.20
CA LEU A 348 -13.28 14.31 -7.59
C LEU A 348 -12.12 13.93 -8.50
N LEU A 349 -12.35 13.84 -9.82
CA LEU A 349 -11.31 13.58 -10.80
C LEU A 349 -10.22 14.68 -10.75
N ASP A 350 -10.64 15.94 -10.72
CA ASP A 350 -9.72 17.08 -10.66
C ASP A 350 -8.95 17.12 -9.32
N ARG A 351 -9.66 17.00 -8.19
CA ARG A 351 -9.04 17.08 -6.84
C ARG A 351 -8.02 15.98 -6.60
N LEU A 352 -8.20 14.81 -7.21
CA LEU A 352 -7.33 13.65 -7.00
C LEU A 352 -6.37 13.40 -8.17
N GLY A 353 -6.34 14.31 -9.16
CA GLY A 353 -5.44 14.22 -10.31
C GLY A 353 -5.70 12.98 -11.18
N LEU A 354 -6.98 12.64 -11.36
CA LEU A 354 -7.44 11.51 -12.17
C LEU A 354 -8.16 11.94 -13.46
N ALA A 355 -8.20 13.23 -13.76
CA ALA A 355 -8.99 13.77 -14.87
C ALA A 355 -8.63 13.14 -16.23
N ALA A 356 -7.34 12.92 -16.51
CA ALA A 356 -6.87 12.29 -17.74
C ALA A 356 -7.19 10.77 -17.82
N LEU A 357 -7.64 10.17 -16.72
CA LEU A 357 -7.86 8.72 -16.57
C LEU A 357 -9.34 8.36 -16.49
N GLY A 358 -10.24 9.31 -16.76
CA GLY A 358 -11.67 9.12 -16.61
C GLY A 358 -12.24 7.93 -17.37
N ASP A 359 -11.73 7.66 -18.56
CA ASP A 359 -12.16 6.57 -19.45
C ASP A 359 -11.30 5.29 -19.29
N ALA A 360 -10.27 5.33 -18.42
CA ALA A 360 -9.40 4.19 -18.20
C ALA A 360 -10.09 3.12 -17.35
N ASN A 361 -9.69 1.86 -17.54
CA ASN A 361 -10.13 0.77 -16.69
C ASN A 361 -9.44 0.88 -15.31
N PRO A 362 -10.19 0.85 -14.18
CA PRO A 362 -9.63 0.94 -12.84
C PRO A 362 -8.50 -0.05 -12.55
N PHE A 363 -8.56 -1.24 -13.12
CA PHE A 363 -7.57 -2.29 -12.92
C PHE A 363 -6.27 -2.10 -13.72
N THR A 364 -6.26 -1.18 -14.70
CA THR A 364 -5.04 -0.83 -15.47
C THR A 364 -4.28 0.36 -14.90
N LEU A 365 -4.82 0.99 -13.87
CA LEU A 365 -4.20 2.11 -13.20
C LEU A 365 -2.98 1.63 -12.36
N SER A 366 -2.00 2.53 -12.18
CA SER A 366 -0.93 2.29 -11.21
C SER A 366 -1.48 2.18 -9.78
N GLY A 367 -0.79 1.50 -8.89
CA GLY A 367 -1.22 1.32 -7.49
C GLY A 367 -1.55 2.64 -6.77
N GLY A 368 -0.77 3.70 -7.07
CA GLY A 368 -1.03 5.04 -6.53
C GLY A 368 -2.32 5.67 -7.07
N GLU A 369 -2.62 5.49 -8.36
CA GLU A 369 -3.85 5.96 -8.99
C GLU A 369 -5.06 5.16 -8.49
N GLN A 370 -4.94 3.85 -8.37
CA GLN A 370 -5.98 2.99 -7.78
C GLN A 370 -6.30 3.42 -6.33
N ARG A 371 -5.28 3.76 -5.53
CA ARG A 371 -5.49 4.26 -4.16
C ARG A 371 -6.25 5.58 -4.16
N ARG A 372 -5.89 6.54 -5.03
CA ARG A 372 -6.62 7.80 -5.16
C ARG A 372 -8.05 7.58 -5.63
N LEU A 373 -8.28 6.67 -6.58
CA LEU A 373 -9.61 6.31 -7.04
C LEU A 373 -10.45 5.68 -5.92
N SER A 374 -9.88 4.77 -5.13
CA SER A 374 -10.56 4.15 -3.99
C SER A 374 -11.02 5.18 -2.95
N VAL A 375 -10.18 6.18 -2.66
CA VAL A 375 -10.57 7.32 -1.80
C VAL A 375 -11.68 8.14 -2.45
N ALA A 376 -11.55 8.46 -3.76
CA ALA A 376 -12.56 9.22 -4.50
C ALA A 376 -13.93 8.53 -4.50
N THR A 377 -13.96 7.21 -4.70
CA THR A 377 -15.19 6.39 -4.69
C THR A 377 -15.91 6.49 -3.35
N ALA A 378 -15.18 6.40 -2.24
CA ALA A 378 -15.76 6.54 -0.91
C ALA A 378 -16.31 7.96 -0.65
N LEU A 379 -15.63 8.98 -1.19
CA LEU A 379 -16.03 10.38 -1.03
C LEU A 379 -17.20 10.80 -1.94
N ALA A 380 -17.46 10.09 -3.03
CA ALA A 380 -18.50 10.44 -4.00
C ALA A 380 -19.91 10.51 -3.38
N ALA A 381 -20.16 9.76 -2.32
CA ALA A 381 -21.40 9.80 -1.55
C ALA A 381 -21.41 10.86 -0.42
N ALA A 382 -20.32 11.61 -0.22
CA ALA A 382 -20.13 12.61 0.84
C ALA A 382 -20.48 12.07 2.26
N PRO A 383 -19.81 11.02 2.74
CA PRO A 383 -20.10 10.43 4.05
C PRO A 383 -19.70 11.38 5.19
N ARG A 384 -20.40 11.28 6.33
CA ARG A 384 -20.08 12.04 7.56
C ARG A 384 -18.93 11.42 8.37
N VAL A 385 -18.70 10.14 8.21
CA VAL A 385 -17.54 9.40 8.76
C VAL A 385 -16.83 8.70 7.63
N LEU A 386 -15.52 8.81 7.58
CA LEU A 386 -14.68 8.11 6.63
C LEU A 386 -13.72 7.17 7.38
N VAL A 387 -13.77 5.88 7.03
CA VAL A 387 -12.87 4.85 7.55
C VAL A 387 -11.90 4.47 6.42
N VAL A 388 -10.60 4.64 6.65
CA VAL A 388 -9.58 4.38 5.62
C VAL A 388 -8.53 3.40 6.14
N ASP A 389 -8.16 2.45 5.30
CA ASP A 389 -7.13 1.46 5.63
C ASP A 389 -5.89 1.69 4.74
N GLU A 390 -4.77 2.07 5.38
CA GLU A 390 -3.48 2.42 4.76
C GLU A 390 -3.60 3.42 3.59
N PRO A 391 -4.19 4.62 3.79
CA PRO A 391 -4.54 5.52 2.69
C PRO A 391 -3.33 6.13 1.98
N THR A 392 -2.18 6.27 2.66
CA THR A 392 -0.95 6.88 2.13
C THR A 392 0.09 5.86 1.66
N PHE A 393 -0.26 4.58 1.75
CA PHE A 393 0.65 3.50 1.39
C PHE A 393 1.07 3.55 -0.09
N GLY A 394 2.38 3.38 -0.37
CA GLY A 394 2.93 3.35 -1.73
C GLY A 394 2.83 4.70 -2.48
N GLN A 395 2.59 5.81 -1.78
CA GLN A 395 2.48 7.12 -2.39
C GLN A 395 3.84 7.84 -2.44
N ASP A 396 4.11 8.50 -3.56
CA ASP A 396 5.19 9.47 -3.63
C ASP A 396 4.90 10.70 -2.73
N ALA A 397 5.93 11.50 -2.44
CA ALA A 397 5.82 12.62 -1.50
C ALA A 397 4.79 13.69 -1.93
N ARG A 398 4.62 13.90 -3.24
CA ARG A 398 3.66 14.87 -3.80
C ARG A 398 2.22 14.36 -3.62
N THR A 399 1.97 13.11 -3.99
CA THR A 399 0.66 12.47 -3.85
C THR A 399 0.26 12.32 -2.38
N TRP A 400 1.22 11.93 -1.53
CA TRP A 400 1.02 11.91 -0.08
C TRP A 400 0.57 13.28 0.45
N GLY A 401 1.27 14.35 0.06
CA GLY A 401 0.90 15.72 0.45
C GLY A 401 -0.51 16.10 0.02
N ALA A 402 -0.90 15.75 -1.21
CA ALA A 402 -2.24 16.02 -1.73
C ALA A 402 -3.34 15.24 -0.97
N LEU A 403 -3.08 13.98 -0.60
CA LEU A 403 -3.99 13.19 0.23
C LEU A 403 -4.14 13.77 1.64
N VAL A 404 -3.04 14.21 2.26
CA VAL A 404 -3.10 14.88 3.57
C VAL A 404 -3.96 16.15 3.49
N ASP A 405 -3.77 16.98 2.47
CA ASP A 405 -4.57 18.20 2.27
C ASP A 405 -6.05 17.86 2.06
N LEU A 406 -6.36 16.80 1.31
CA LEU A 406 -7.71 16.29 1.14
C LEU A 406 -8.35 15.91 2.49
N PHE A 407 -7.65 15.08 3.29
CA PHE A 407 -8.17 14.65 4.58
C PHE A 407 -8.31 15.82 5.56
N ARG A 408 -7.38 16.78 5.55
CA ARG A 408 -7.53 18.02 6.34
C ARG A 408 -8.78 18.80 5.93
N GLY A 409 -9.02 18.97 4.65
CA GLY A 409 -10.23 19.63 4.14
C GLY A 409 -11.51 18.91 4.57
N LEU A 410 -11.52 17.58 4.63
CA LEU A 410 -12.65 16.81 5.15
C LEU A 410 -12.86 17.02 6.65
N LEU A 411 -11.78 17.04 7.42
CA LEU A 411 -11.84 17.34 8.85
C LEU A 411 -12.34 18.76 9.12
N ASP A 412 -11.91 19.74 8.32
CA ASP A 412 -12.38 21.13 8.40
C ASP A 412 -13.86 21.28 7.98
N ALA A 413 -14.38 20.35 7.17
CA ALA A 413 -15.79 20.23 6.81
C ALA A 413 -16.58 19.29 7.75
N ASP A 414 -16.09 19.09 8.97
CA ASP A 414 -16.74 18.32 10.03
C ASP A 414 -16.92 16.81 9.74
N THR A 415 -16.18 16.23 8.78
CA THR A 415 -16.13 14.78 8.58
C THR A 415 -15.31 14.14 9.72
N GLY A 416 -15.81 13.08 10.35
CA GLY A 416 -15.02 12.24 11.26
C GLY A 416 -14.14 11.26 10.48
N LEU A 417 -12.87 11.10 10.86
CA LEU A 417 -11.93 10.23 10.16
C LEU A 417 -11.40 9.13 11.10
N VAL A 418 -11.41 7.90 10.61
CA VAL A 418 -10.71 6.76 11.23
C VAL A 418 -9.70 6.24 10.23
N ALA A 419 -8.41 6.27 10.57
CA ALA A 419 -7.34 5.83 9.69
C ALA A 419 -6.56 4.68 10.33
N VAL A 420 -6.62 3.49 9.74
CA VAL A 420 -5.67 2.42 10.04
C VAL A 420 -4.39 2.74 9.29
N THR A 421 -3.26 2.86 9.99
CA THR A 421 -2.01 3.20 9.32
C THR A 421 -0.78 2.85 10.16
N HIS A 422 0.36 2.70 9.48
CA HIS A 422 1.71 2.67 10.06
C HIS A 422 2.47 3.99 9.81
N ASP A 423 1.84 4.96 9.14
CA ASP A 423 2.45 6.23 8.77
C ASP A 423 2.31 7.26 9.91
N GLU A 424 3.39 7.39 10.69
CA GLU A 424 3.48 8.35 11.79
C GLU A 424 3.44 9.81 11.31
N ASP A 425 3.99 10.10 10.13
CA ASP A 425 3.97 11.44 9.57
C ASP A 425 2.56 11.83 9.13
N PHE A 426 1.83 10.89 8.55
CA PHE A 426 0.43 11.06 8.23
C PHE A 426 -0.41 11.30 9.50
N THR A 427 -0.22 10.48 10.53
CA THR A 427 -0.92 10.61 11.83
C THR A 427 -0.72 12.01 12.41
N ARG A 428 0.52 12.51 12.43
CA ARG A 428 0.85 13.87 12.90
C ARG A 428 0.29 14.95 11.98
N ALA A 429 0.36 14.75 10.67
CA ALA A 429 -0.11 15.72 9.70
C ALA A 429 -1.61 15.95 9.77
N ILE A 430 -2.42 14.94 10.04
CA ILE A 430 -3.88 15.08 10.19
C ILE A 430 -4.31 15.41 11.63
N GLY A 431 -3.39 15.40 12.60
CA GLY A 431 -3.67 15.65 14.01
C GLY A 431 -4.56 14.58 14.65
N ALA A 432 -4.30 13.31 14.33
CA ALA A 432 -5.12 12.21 14.81
C ALA A 432 -4.84 11.86 16.28
N GLU A 433 -5.89 11.54 17.02
CA GLU A 433 -5.81 10.82 18.29
C GLU A 433 -5.34 9.38 18.02
N ARG A 434 -4.45 8.86 18.85
CA ARG A 434 -3.85 7.52 18.66
C ARG A 434 -4.63 6.48 19.42
N LEU A 435 -5.08 5.45 18.73
CA LEU A 435 -5.61 4.21 19.29
C LEU A 435 -4.66 3.07 19.00
N GLU A 436 -3.96 2.58 19.99
CA GLU A 436 -3.00 1.49 19.83
C GLU A 436 -3.68 0.13 20.07
N ILE A 437 -3.63 -0.74 19.06
CA ILE A 437 -4.07 -2.12 19.16
C ILE A 437 -2.83 -3.01 19.22
N GLY A 438 -2.48 -3.47 20.42
CA GLY A 438 -1.36 -4.38 20.64
C GLY A 438 -1.63 -5.80 20.14
N VAL A 439 -0.61 -6.67 20.10
CA VAL A 439 -0.78 -8.12 19.87
C VAL A 439 -1.53 -8.73 21.07
N ALA A 440 -2.43 -9.69 20.83
CA ALA A 440 -3.01 -10.48 21.92
C ALA A 440 -1.88 -11.23 22.63
N ALA A 441 -1.82 -11.11 23.96
CA ALA A 441 -0.88 -11.83 24.79
C ALA A 441 -1.16 -13.35 24.74
#